data_47d6e40060af56390f5b6e581d6b380f
#
_entry.id   47d6e40060af56390f5b6e581d6b380f
#
_cell.length_a   1.000
_cell.length_b   1.000
_cell.length_c   1.000
_cell.angle_alpha   90.00
_cell.angle_beta   90.00
_cell.angle_gamma   90.00
#
_symmetry.space_group_name_H-M   'P 1'
#
loop_
_entity.id
_entity.type
_entity.pdbx_description
1 polymer ?
#
loop_
_entity_poly.entity_id
_entity_poly.type
_entity_poly.pdbx_seq_one_letter_code
_entity_poly.pdbx_strand_id
1 'polypeptide(L)'
;MTTVPPTRTTRRPRARLLLPAALAALVCTAMTATASDASPKSLSTTAITTVQSHHEDTQRPKAMLDDWLRLWNGDYERAPGIISPAFRVHAALLDGGDGSSIRGVDGLVAWIKQTRAAFPDLRFTEQVAPLIDGHYASVRWTATGTYAGGFPGAKAEPGTVVTFTGTDTLRMHDGRFVEYWVNTDTLQLLTQLKVL
;
A
#
# COMPACT_ATOMS: atom_id res chain seq x y z
N MET A 1 19.84 -37.19 -46.76
CA MET A 1 18.58 -37.73 -46.22
C MET A 1 18.87 -38.29 -44.83
N THR A 2 18.61 -37.53 -43.79
CA THR A 2 18.85 -37.93 -42.41
C THR A 2 17.54 -37.71 -41.64
N THR A 3 16.89 -38.80 -41.33
CA THR A 3 15.59 -38.83 -40.63
C THR A 3 15.78 -38.64 -39.13
N VAL A 4 15.09 -37.65 -38.55
CA VAL A 4 15.00 -37.40 -37.13
C VAL A 4 13.83 -38.19 -36.55
N PRO A 5 14.00 -38.93 -35.43
CA PRO A 5 12.90 -39.66 -34.79
C PRO A 5 12.02 -38.73 -33.91
N PRO A 6 10.74 -39.10 -33.69
CA PRO A 6 9.81 -38.26 -32.93
C PRO A 6 10.01 -38.40 -31.42
N THR A 7 10.00 -37.29 -30.71
CA THR A 7 10.06 -37.19 -29.26
C THR A 7 8.73 -37.62 -28.63
N ARG A 8 8.82 -38.57 -27.71
CA ARG A 8 7.72 -39.16 -26.94
C ARG A 8 7.33 -38.24 -25.78
N THR A 9 6.15 -37.65 -25.86
CA THR A 9 5.57 -36.81 -24.78
C THR A 9 5.00 -37.73 -23.67
N THR A 10 5.63 -37.74 -22.53
CA THR A 10 5.11 -38.42 -21.33
C THR A 10 4.12 -37.52 -20.59
N ARG A 11 2.84 -37.87 -20.63
CA ARG A 11 1.79 -37.28 -19.79
C ARG A 11 2.00 -37.70 -18.33
N ARG A 12 2.19 -36.70 -17.44
CA ARG A 12 2.13 -36.88 -15.98
C ARG A 12 0.68 -37.00 -15.51
N PRO A 13 0.33 -37.92 -14.61
CA PRO A 13 -1.02 -37.99 -14.04
C PRO A 13 -1.26 -36.87 -13.04
N ARG A 14 -2.45 -36.25 -13.13
CA ARG A 14 -2.94 -35.31 -12.16
C ARG A 14 -3.37 -36.04 -10.88
N ALA A 15 -2.66 -35.83 -9.78
CA ALA A 15 -3.10 -36.25 -8.47
C ALA A 15 -4.29 -35.39 -8.02
N ARG A 16 -5.46 -36.05 -7.83
CA ARG A 16 -6.62 -35.45 -7.19
C ARG A 16 -6.41 -35.49 -5.68
N LEU A 17 -6.25 -34.31 -5.05
CA LEU A 17 -6.24 -34.19 -3.61
C LEU A 17 -7.71 -34.20 -3.12
N LEU A 18 -8.10 -35.29 -2.43
CA LEU A 18 -9.37 -35.38 -1.71
C LEU A 18 -9.18 -34.76 -0.33
N LEU A 19 -9.91 -33.66 -0.03
CA LEU A 19 -10.05 -33.13 1.33
C LEU A 19 -11.10 -33.95 2.09
N PRO A 20 -10.84 -34.39 3.34
CA PRO A 20 -11.90 -34.86 4.20
C PRO A 20 -12.62 -33.70 4.90
N ALA A 21 -13.94 -33.69 4.77
CA ALA A 21 -14.82 -32.81 5.54
C ALA A 21 -14.89 -33.33 6.98
N ALA A 22 -14.34 -32.57 7.93
CA ALA A 22 -14.52 -32.79 9.35
C ALA A 22 -15.79 -32.04 9.83
N LEU A 23 -16.84 -32.83 10.15
CA LEU A 23 -18.07 -32.37 10.76
C LEU A 23 -17.79 -32.19 12.26
N ALA A 24 -17.72 -30.93 12.77
CA ALA A 24 -17.68 -30.64 14.20
C ALA A 24 -19.09 -30.49 14.75
N ALA A 25 -19.55 -31.46 15.53
CA ALA A 25 -20.80 -31.42 16.26
C ALA A 25 -20.69 -30.45 17.44
N LEU A 26 -21.54 -29.41 17.45
CA LEU A 26 -21.68 -28.47 18.55
C LEU A 26 -22.57 -29.09 19.64
N VAL A 27 -21.98 -29.49 20.76
CA VAL A 27 -22.72 -29.92 21.96
C VAL A 27 -23.06 -28.67 22.76
N CYS A 28 -24.34 -28.25 22.75
CA CYS A 28 -24.88 -27.27 23.66
C CYS A 28 -25.18 -27.91 25.02
N THR A 29 -24.31 -27.71 26.01
CA THR A 29 -24.62 -27.96 27.40
C THR A 29 -25.25 -26.70 28.01
N ALA A 30 -26.54 -26.79 28.30
CA ALA A 30 -27.25 -25.76 29.07
C ALA A 30 -26.80 -25.83 30.55
N MET A 31 -26.06 -24.81 30.99
CA MET A 31 -25.82 -24.57 32.43
C MET A 31 -26.89 -23.63 32.96
N THR A 32 -27.72 -24.14 33.85
CA THR A 32 -28.63 -23.35 34.68
C THR A 32 -27.81 -22.55 35.68
N ALA A 33 -27.76 -21.23 35.52
CA ALA A 33 -27.15 -20.32 36.47
C ALA A 33 -28.15 -19.98 37.55
N THR A 34 -27.83 -20.35 38.79
CA THR A 34 -28.49 -19.86 40.00
C THR A 34 -28.14 -18.37 40.18
N ALA A 35 -29.17 -17.53 40.30
CA ALA A 35 -29.01 -16.12 40.60
C ALA A 35 -28.46 -15.94 42.03
N SER A 36 -27.23 -15.45 42.13
CA SER A 36 -26.67 -14.87 43.34
C SER A 36 -26.74 -13.35 43.24
N ASP A 37 -27.46 -12.78 44.18
CA ASP A 37 -27.56 -11.34 44.43
C ASP A 37 -26.16 -10.77 44.74
N ALA A 38 -25.57 -10.04 43.77
CA ALA A 38 -24.35 -9.30 44.00
C ALA A 38 -24.56 -7.86 43.54
N SER A 39 -24.53 -6.95 44.50
CA SER A 39 -24.48 -5.49 44.37
C SER A 39 -23.62 -5.04 43.20
N PRO A 40 -24.01 -4.01 42.44
CA PRO A 40 -23.21 -3.50 41.32
C PRO A 40 -21.95 -2.78 41.85
N LYS A 41 -20.83 -3.50 41.88
CA LYS A 41 -19.51 -2.87 42.02
C LYS A 41 -19.21 -2.13 40.72
N SER A 42 -18.87 -0.86 40.88
CA SER A 42 -18.45 0.06 39.83
C SER A 42 -17.57 -0.61 38.76
N LEU A 43 -18.15 -0.83 37.58
CA LEU A 43 -17.40 -1.27 36.40
C LEU A 43 -16.73 -0.05 35.73
N SER A 44 -15.43 0.09 36.02
CA SER A 44 -14.41 0.21 35.01
C SER A 44 -14.22 1.55 34.33
N THR A 45 -13.58 2.47 35.03
CA THR A 45 -12.79 3.55 34.44
C THR A 45 -11.67 3.00 33.49
N THR A 46 -11.19 1.77 33.74
CA THR A 46 -10.11 1.13 33.01
C THR A 46 -10.48 0.79 31.54
N ALA A 47 -11.73 0.38 31.28
CA ALA A 47 -12.15 0.01 29.91
C ALA A 47 -12.29 1.23 28.98
N ILE A 48 -12.72 2.38 29.51
CA ILE A 48 -12.85 3.63 28.76
C ILE A 48 -11.46 4.17 28.37
N THR A 49 -10.49 4.08 29.29
CA THR A 49 -9.11 4.53 29.04
C THR A 49 -8.43 3.71 27.93
N THR A 50 -8.69 2.39 27.87
CA THR A 50 -8.11 1.52 26.83
C THR A 50 -8.68 1.81 25.44
N VAL A 51 -9.99 2.11 25.33
CA VAL A 51 -10.62 2.46 24.05
C VAL A 51 -10.15 3.83 23.57
N GLN A 52 -9.98 4.81 24.47
CA GLN A 52 -9.48 6.13 24.13
C GLN A 52 -8.01 6.08 23.67
N SER A 53 -7.13 5.31 24.32
CA SER A 53 -5.73 5.18 23.92
C SER A 53 -5.57 4.54 22.54
N HIS A 54 -6.39 3.56 22.17
CA HIS A 54 -6.39 2.99 20.83
C HIS A 54 -6.87 3.98 19.76
N HIS A 55 -7.79 4.88 20.11
CA HIS A 55 -8.31 5.86 19.15
C HIS A 55 -7.32 7.00 18.90
N GLU A 56 -6.60 7.45 19.92
CA GLU A 56 -5.53 8.46 19.79
C GLU A 56 -4.30 7.89 19.07
N ASP A 57 -3.97 6.62 19.29
CA ASP A 57 -2.81 5.94 18.71
C ASP A 57 -2.93 5.78 17.17
N THR A 58 -4.15 5.73 16.63
CA THR A 58 -4.36 5.63 15.17
C THR A 58 -4.61 6.97 14.48
N GLN A 59 -4.98 8.02 15.19
CA GLN A 59 -5.32 9.33 14.60
C GLN A 59 -4.09 10.05 14.00
N ARG A 60 -2.97 10.05 14.73
CA ARG A 60 -1.74 10.70 14.24
C ARG A 60 -1.17 10.04 13.00
N PRO A 61 -1.01 8.70 12.94
CA PRO A 61 -0.60 8.01 11.72
C PRO A 61 -1.52 8.28 10.53
N LYS A 62 -2.85 8.33 10.76
CA LYS A 62 -3.81 8.65 9.70
C LYS A 62 -3.60 10.07 9.16
N ALA A 63 -3.45 11.07 10.04
CA ALA A 63 -3.17 12.46 9.63
C ALA A 63 -1.85 12.57 8.85
N MET A 64 -0.82 11.80 9.22
CA MET A 64 0.43 11.74 8.48
C MET A 64 0.25 11.13 7.09
N LEU A 65 -0.62 10.11 6.92
CA LEU A 65 -0.94 9.54 5.62
C LEU A 65 -1.75 10.52 4.75
N ASP A 66 -2.66 11.28 5.34
CA ASP A 66 -3.37 12.36 4.63
C ASP A 66 -2.37 13.41 4.11
N ASP A 67 -1.39 13.80 4.93
CA ASP A 67 -0.31 14.71 4.52
C ASP A 67 0.64 14.06 3.48
N TRP A 68 0.87 12.75 3.55
CA TRP A 68 1.61 11.99 2.53
C TRP A 68 0.94 12.06 1.16
N LEU A 69 -0.37 11.84 1.09
CA LEU A 69 -1.10 11.96 -0.17
C LEU A 69 -1.14 13.40 -0.69
N ARG A 70 -1.23 14.41 0.20
CA ARG A 70 -1.12 15.83 -0.19
C ARG A 70 0.26 16.15 -0.75
N LEU A 71 1.33 15.62 -0.14
CA LEU A 71 2.70 15.77 -0.64
C LEU A 71 2.82 15.23 -2.07
N TRP A 72 2.31 14.02 -2.34
CA TRP A 72 2.27 13.43 -3.68
C TRP A 72 1.38 14.22 -4.65
N ASN A 73 0.38 14.93 -4.13
CA ASN A 73 -0.47 15.84 -4.89
C ASN A 73 0.14 17.24 -5.11
N GLY A 74 1.39 17.47 -4.67
CA GLY A 74 2.14 18.69 -4.95
C GLY A 74 2.23 19.69 -3.80
N ASP A 75 1.69 19.38 -2.61
CA ASP A 75 1.85 20.20 -1.38
C ASP A 75 3.19 19.88 -0.72
N TYR A 76 4.29 20.36 -1.32
CA TYR A 76 5.67 20.03 -0.89
C TYR A 76 6.03 20.60 0.48
N GLU A 77 5.31 21.59 0.98
CA GLU A 77 5.48 22.21 2.29
C GLU A 77 5.22 21.20 3.44
N ARG A 78 4.51 20.11 3.15
CA ARG A 78 4.25 19.02 4.11
C ARG A 78 5.49 18.20 4.43
N ALA A 79 6.42 18.07 3.48
CA ALA A 79 7.52 17.13 3.57
C ALA A 79 8.38 17.26 4.85
N PRO A 80 8.84 18.47 5.28
CA PRO A 80 9.68 18.58 6.48
C PRO A 80 8.96 18.17 7.78
N GLY A 81 7.62 18.24 7.81
CA GLY A 81 6.82 17.86 8.98
C GLY A 81 6.66 16.35 9.15
N ILE A 82 6.61 15.59 8.05
CA ILE A 82 6.30 14.16 8.06
C ILE A 82 7.46 13.26 7.63
N ILE A 83 8.50 13.79 6.99
CA ILE A 83 9.63 13.01 6.46
C ILE A 83 10.87 13.18 7.35
N SER A 84 11.51 12.09 7.70
CA SER A 84 12.78 12.08 8.43
C SER A 84 13.93 12.52 7.51
N PRO A 85 14.93 13.26 8.03
CA PRO A 85 16.19 13.48 7.30
C PRO A 85 16.90 12.17 6.89
N ALA A 86 16.68 11.08 7.65
CA ALA A 86 17.24 9.74 7.37
C ALA A 86 16.30 8.87 6.48
N PHE A 87 15.28 9.45 5.88
CA PHE A 87 14.29 8.73 5.06
C PHE A 87 14.92 7.97 3.90
N ARG A 88 14.42 6.77 3.63
CA ARG A 88 14.88 5.87 2.57
C ARG A 88 13.72 5.36 1.76
N VAL A 89 13.94 5.20 0.46
CA VAL A 89 12.97 4.66 -0.50
C VAL A 89 13.43 3.28 -0.97
N HIS A 90 12.48 2.37 -1.09
CA HIS A 90 12.61 1.04 -1.66
C HIS A 90 11.58 0.92 -2.80
N ALA A 91 12.03 1.08 -4.03
CA ALA A 91 11.18 1.13 -5.22
C ALA A 91 11.87 0.47 -6.42
N ALA A 92 11.15 -0.32 -7.18
CA ALA A 92 11.62 -0.72 -8.50
C ALA A 92 11.46 0.47 -9.46
N LEU A 93 12.57 1.13 -9.80
CA LEU A 93 12.57 2.26 -10.71
C LEU A 93 12.64 1.78 -12.16
N LEU A 94 12.16 2.62 -13.08
CA LEU A 94 12.14 2.30 -14.53
C LEU A 94 13.56 2.20 -15.14
N ASP A 95 14.54 2.80 -14.51
CA ASP A 95 15.97 2.71 -14.89
C ASP A 95 16.67 1.46 -14.33
N GLY A 96 15.93 0.60 -13.62
CA GLY A 96 16.45 -0.59 -12.96
C GLY A 96 17.01 -0.34 -11.56
N GLY A 97 16.95 0.89 -11.05
CA GLY A 97 17.35 1.23 -9.69
C GLY A 97 16.37 0.69 -8.64
N ASP A 98 16.82 0.60 -7.40
CA ASP A 98 16.07 0.11 -6.23
C ASP A 98 15.51 1.23 -5.34
N GLY A 99 15.63 2.49 -5.77
CA GLY A 99 15.21 3.67 -5.01
C GLY A 99 16.21 4.11 -3.92
N SER A 100 17.27 3.37 -3.67
CA SER A 100 18.22 3.64 -2.55
C SER A 100 18.97 4.98 -2.67
N SER A 101 19.00 5.57 -3.85
CA SER A 101 19.55 6.92 -4.10
C SER A 101 18.61 8.04 -3.64
N ILE A 102 17.31 7.77 -3.48
CA ILE A 102 16.30 8.74 -3.06
C ILE A 102 16.29 8.78 -1.52
N ARG A 103 16.81 9.87 -0.95
CA ARG A 103 17.01 9.97 0.49
C ARG A 103 16.58 11.32 1.05
N GLY A 104 16.04 11.29 2.27
CA GLY A 104 15.63 12.48 3.01
C GLY A 104 14.50 13.25 2.35
N VAL A 105 14.26 14.44 2.84
CA VAL A 105 13.21 15.35 2.38
C VAL A 105 13.44 15.77 0.93
N ASP A 106 14.63 16.27 0.64
CA ASP A 106 14.96 16.85 -0.67
C ASP A 106 14.93 15.80 -1.79
N GLY A 107 15.48 14.60 -1.52
CA GLY A 107 15.48 13.50 -2.49
C GLY A 107 14.05 13.04 -2.83
N LEU A 108 13.19 12.91 -1.82
CA LEU A 108 11.80 12.54 -2.03
C LEU A 108 11.04 13.62 -2.83
N VAL A 109 11.19 14.89 -2.46
CA VAL A 109 10.52 16.02 -3.14
C VAL A 109 11.00 16.13 -4.60
N ALA A 110 12.29 15.95 -4.85
CA ALA A 110 12.83 15.95 -6.21
C ALA A 110 12.23 14.81 -7.06
N TRP A 111 12.14 13.61 -6.51
CA TRP A 111 11.53 12.46 -7.20
C TRP A 111 10.05 12.66 -7.49
N ILE A 112 9.27 13.21 -6.53
CA ILE A 112 7.85 13.53 -6.75
C ILE A 112 7.71 14.58 -7.88
N LYS A 113 8.52 15.63 -7.86
CA LYS A 113 8.51 16.67 -8.91
C LYS A 113 8.83 16.08 -10.29
N GLN A 114 9.80 15.17 -10.37
CA GLN A 114 10.16 14.48 -11.60
C GLN A 114 8.99 13.61 -12.12
N THR A 115 8.35 12.86 -11.23
CA THR A 115 7.17 12.04 -11.58
C THR A 115 6.04 12.92 -12.12
N ARG A 116 5.79 14.06 -11.47
CA ARG A 116 4.74 15.00 -11.86
C ARG A 116 5.07 15.81 -13.12
N ALA A 117 6.31 15.87 -13.56
CA ALA A 117 6.69 16.60 -14.78
C ALA A 117 6.01 16.02 -16.02
N ALA A 118 5.83 14.70 -16.10
CA ALA A 118 5.11 14.04 -17.21
C ALA A 118 3.57 14.12 -17.05
N PHE A 119 3.07 14.43 -15.85
CA PHE A 119 1.64 14.49 -15.49
C PHE A 119 1.38 15.65 -14.53
N PRO A 120 1.32 16.91 -15.00
CA PRO A 120 1.25 18.10 -14.13
C PRO A 120 0.02 18.13 -13.20
N ASP A 121 -1.09 17.56 -13.67
CA ASP A 121 -2.36 17.45 -12.95
C ASP A 121 -2.52 16.13 -12.18
N LEU A 122 -1.46 15.31 -12.06
CA LEU A 122 -1.50 14.00 -11.40
C LEU A 122 -2.10 14.12 -10.00
N ARG A 123 -3.14 13.32 -9.75
CA ARG A 123 -3.86 13.31 -8.48
C ARG A 123 -3.96 11.91 -7.93
N PHE A 124 -3.44 11.76 -6.72
CA PHE A 124 -3.55 10.56 -5.90
C PHE A 124 -4.76 10.66 -4.98
N THR A 125 -5.56 9.62 -4.93
CA THR A 125 -6.71 9.49 -4.02
C THR A 125 -6.65 8.15 -3.31
N GLU A 126 -7.01 8.13 -2.03
CA GLU A 126 -7.17 6.90 -1.25
C GLU A 126 -8.27 6.03 -1.89
N GLN A 127 -7.98 4.75 -2.12
CA GLN A 127 -8.92 3.80 -2.71
C GLN A 127 -9.65 2.97 -1.64
N VAL A 128 -8.96 2.63 -0.58
CA VAL A 128 -9.48 1.93 0.60
C VAL A 128 -8.89 2.55 1.86
N ALA A 129 -9.60 2.47 2.97
CA ALA A 129 -9.11 2.97 4.26
C ALA A 129 -7.72 2.41 4.57
N PRO A 130 -6.78 3.23 5.05
CA PRO A 130 -5.42 2.79 5.30
C PRO A 130 -5.37 1.75 6.43
N LEU A 131 -4.41 0.85 6.32
CA LEU A 131 -4.07 -0.11 7.36
C LEU A 131 -2.94 0.48 8.21
N ILE A 132 -3.13 0.52 9.53
CA ILE A 132 -2.14 1.03 10.47
C ILE A 132 -1.93 -0.04 11.53
N ASP A 133 -0.67 -0.45 11.71
CA ASP A 133 -0.27 -1.42 12.73
C ASP A 133 1.09 -1.02 13.33
N GLY A 134 1.07 -0.61 14.59
CA GLY A 134 2.24 -0.13 15.31
C GLY A 134 2.97 0.98 14.56
N HIS A 135 4.20 0.69 14.11
CA HIS A 135 5.04 1.64 13.39
C HIS A 135 4.87 1.60 11.86
N TYR A 136 3.94 0.79 11.34
CA TYR A 136 3.72 0.66 9.91
C TYR A 136 2.34 1.21 9.53
N ALA A 137 2.30 1.83 8.36
CA ALA A 137 1.08 2.27 7.73
C ALA A 137 1.11 1.88 6.24
N SER A 138 -0.03 1.43 5.72
CA SER A 138 -0.18 1.11 4.30
C SER A 138 -1.41 1.79 3.74
N VAL A 139 -1.27 2.40 2.56
CA VAL A 139 -2.36 3.07 1.84
C VAL A 139 -2.42 2.56 0.41
N ARG A 140 -3.59 2.10 0.01
CA ARG A 140 -3.90 1.78 -1.39
C ARG A 140 -4.48 3.02 -2.05
N TRP A 141 -3.89 3.43 -3.18
CA TRP A 141 -4.27 4.64 -3.89
C TRP A 141 -4.58 4.39 -5.37
N THR A 142 -5.34 5.31 -5.95
CA THR A 142 -5.51 5.48 -7.40
C THR A 142 -4.90 6.81 -7.79
N ALA A 143 -4.11 6.84 -8.86
CA ALA A 143 -3.57 8.04 -9.47
C ALA A 143 -4.19 8.25 -10.84
N THR A 144 -4.64 9.47 -11.13
CA THR A 144 -5.16 9.88 -12.43
C THR A 144 -4.50 11.18 -12.84
N GLY A 145 -4.12 11.29 -14.10
CA GLY A 145 -3.50 12.50 -14.64
C GLY A 145 -3.51 12.52 -16.16
N THR A 146 -3.19 13.68 -16.71
CA THR A 146 -3.07 13.90 -18.15
C THR A 146 -1.60 13.90 -18.55
N TYR A 147 -1.24 13.02 -19.48
CA TYR A 147 0.10 12.94 -20.01
C TYR A 147 0.46 14.22 -20.78
N ALA A 148 1.52 14.90 -20.36
CA ALA A 148 2.01 16.12 -21.00
C ALA A 148 3.21 15.90 -21.93
N GLY A 149 3.72 14.67 -21.99
CA GLY A 149 4.93 14.32 -22.72
C GLY A 149 6.13 14.02 -21.81
N GLY A 150 7.25 13.60 -22.42
CA GLY A 150 8.53 13.42 -21.73
C GLY A 150 8.71 12.10 -20.97
N PHE A 151 7.74 11.19 -20.97
CA PHE A 151 7.92 9.88 -20.37
C PHE A 151 8.74 8.98 -21.32
N PRO A 152 9.83 8.35 -20.85
CA PRO A 152 10.72 7.56 -21.70
C PRO A 152 9.99 6.43 -22.43
N GLY A 153 10.14 6.36 -23.75
CA GLY A 153 9.54 5.31 -24.57
C GLY A 153 8.05 5.45 -24.86
N ALA A 154 7.36 6.44 -24.28
CA ALA A 154 5.94 6.65 -24.52
C ALA A 154 5.66 7.06 -25.98
N LYS A 155 4.65 6.40 -26.58
CA LYS A 155 4.10 6.70 -27.91
C LYS A 155 2.69 7.28 -27.82
N ALA A 156 2.16 7.43 -26.61
CA ALA A 156 0.89 8.12 -26.40
C ALA A 156 1.05 9.61 -26.68
N GLU A 157 0.00 10.21 -27.24
CA GLU A 157 -0.03 11.65 -27.50
C GLU A 157 -0.22 12.45 -26.20
N PRO A 158 0.40 13.64 -26.06
CA PRO A 158 0.04 14.59 -25.02
C PRO A 158 -1.48 14.83 -24.99
N GLY A 159 -2.05 14.90 -23.79
CA GLY A 159 -3.51 14.93 -23.59
C GLY A 159 -4.12 13.56 -23.28
N THR A 160 -3.36 12.46 -23.40
CA THR A 160 -3.82 11.14 -23.00
C THR A 160 -4.06 11.09 -21.50
N VAL A 161 -5.29 10.79 -21.08
CA VAL A 161 -5.61 10.56 -19.66
C VAL A 161 -5.15 9.16 -19.26
N VAL A 162 -4.41 9.06 -18.16
CA VAL A 162 -3.96 7.80 -17.57
C VAL A 162 -4.53 7.62 -16.18
N THR A 163 -4.84 6.36 -15.83
CA THR A 163 -5.24 5.98 -14.47
C THR A 163 -4.52 4.71 -14.10
N PHE A 164 -3.86 4.71 -12.95
CA PHE A 164 -3.14 3.55 -12.43
C PHE A 164 -3.24 3.50 -10.91
N THR A 165 -2.91 2.37 -10.34
CA THR A 165 -3.05 2.14 -8.91
C THR A 165 -1.71 1.74 -8.29
N GLY A 166 -1.64 1.78 -6.96
CA GLY A 166 -0.48 1.31 -6.24
C GLY A 166 -0.74 1.24 -4.74
N THR A 167 0.25 0.73 -4.04
CA THR A 167 0.22 0.63 -2.58
C THR A 167 1.53 1.14 -2.03
N ASP A 168 1.42 2.08 -1.10
CA ASP A 168 2.53 2.59 -0.32
C ASP A 168 2.51 1.90 1.04
N THR A 169 3.67 1.40 1.47
CA THR A 169 3.90 0.97 2.84
C THR A 169 4.98 1.88 3.43
N LEU A 170 4.70 2.43 4.59
CA LEU A 170 5.53 3.42 5.27
C LEU A 170 5.86 2.94 6.68
N ARG A 171 7.11 3.11 7.10
CA ARG A 171 7.52 2.90 8.49
C ARG A 171 7.70 4.25 9.18
N MET A 172 7.12 4.37 10.35
CA MET A 172 7.18 5.55 11.20
C MET A 172 8.17 5.36 12.34
N HIS A 173 8.88 6.43 12.69
CA HIS A 173 9.69 6.53 13.90
C HIS A 173 9.73 7.99 14.34
N ASP A 174 9.57 8.25 15.63
CA ASP A 174 9.52 9.58 16.23
C ASP A 174 8.60 10.56 15.51
N GLY A 175 7.42 10.06 15.10
CA GLY A 175 6.39 10.85 14.43
C GLY A 175 6.74 11.33 13.03
N ARG A 176 7.66 10.63 12.34
CA ARG A 176 8.03 10.87 10.94
C ARG A 176 8.15 9.55 10.19
N PHE A 177 7.93 9.59 8.88
CA PHE A 177 8.24 8.46 8.00
C PHE A 177 9.75 8.35 7.82
N VAL A 178 10.28 7.14 8.01
CA VAL A 178 11.72 6.83 7.92
C VAL A 178 12.03 5.88 6.76
N GLU A 179 11.06 5.08 6.33
CA GLU A 179 11.18 4.17 5.18
C GLU A 179 9.88 4.10 4.39
N TYR A 180 10.03 3.88 3.11
CA TYR A 180 8.94 3.80 2.14
C TYR A 180 9.18 2.68 1.14
N TRP A 181 8.22 1.78 1.04
CA TRP A 181 8.11 0.75 0.00
C TRP A 181 6.91 1.08 -0.89
N VAL A 182 7.11 1.07 -2.20
CA VAL A 182 6.04 1.31 -3.17
C VAL A 182 5.89 0.15 -4.15
N ASN A 183 4.65 -0.26 -4.34
CA ASN A 183 4.25 -1.14 -5.43
C ASN A 183 3.26 -0.39 -6.31
N THR A 184 3.67 -0.07 -7.53
CA THR A 184 2.83 0.59 -8.54
C THR A 184 2.43 -0.43 -9.61
N ASP A 185 1.20 -0.36 -10.08
CA ASP A 185 0.73 -1.11 -11.24
C ASP A 185 1.34 -0.52 -12.52
N THR A 186 2.68 -0.62 -12.61
CA THR A 186 3.49 -0.03 -13.68
C THR A 186 3.08 -0.54 -15.05
N LEU A 187 2.72 -1.82 -15.17
CA LEU A 187 2.24 -2.40 -16.43
C LEU A 187 1.01 -1.66 -16.96
N GLN A 188 0.07 -1.31 -16.08
CA GLN A 188 -1.13 -0.56 -16.44
C GLN A 188 -0.78 0.82 -16.99
N LEU A 189 0.14 1.53 -16.34
CA LEU A 189 0.62 2.84 -16.80
C LEU A 189 1.34 2.75 -18.15
N LEU A 190 2.30 1.82 -18.28
CA LEU A 190 3.09 1.64 -19.51
C LEU A 190 2.23 1.25 -20.71
N THR A 191 1.18 0.44 -20.50
CA THR A 191 0.22 0.07 -21.56
C THR A 191 -0.55 1.30 -22.05
N GLN A 192 -1.05 2.16 -21.14
CA GLN A 192 -1.77 3.39 -21.49
C GLN A 192 -0.86 4.39 -22.21
N LEU A 193 0.42 4.46 -21.85
CA LEU A 193 1.41 5.28 -22.50
C LEU A 193 1.95 4.67 -23.82
N LYS A 194 1.48 3.47 -24.20
CA LYS A 194 1.93 2.74 -25.41
C LYS A 194 3.46 2.53 -25.42
N VAL A 195 4.05 2.26 -24.26
CA VAL A 195 5.46 1.90 -24.13
C VAL A 195 5.66 0.43 -24.48
N LEU A 196 4.66 -0.38 -24.17
CA LEU A 196 4.61 -1.82 -24.43
C LEU A 196 3.78 -2.12 -25.66
#